data_dea6d9cb4d2e14dcc6084b1d7ff0a3d7
#
_entry.id   dea6d9cb4d2e14dcc6084b1d7ff0a3d7
#
_cell.length_a   1.000
_cell.length_b   1.000
_cell.length_c   1.000
_cell.angle_alpha   90.00
_cell.angle_beta   90.00
_cell.angle_gamma   90.00
#
_symmetry.space_group_name_H-M   'P 1'
#
loop_
_entity.id
_entity.type
_entity.pdbx_description
1 polymer ?
#
loop_
_entity_poly.entity_id
_entity_poly.type
_entity_poly.pdbx_seq_one_letter_code
_entity_poly.pdbx_strand_id
1 'polypeptide(L)'
;GGGTYITFIDADDWVDSDYLEVLYNALIDENADISVSTYKRFHMADNCWYIHSFQRGYEKRVFTNQELIDEFIDLDTFDYSYRYVCGKLVRKCLLDKIAFNEMTTLGEDMEFWLKLYLISNKVVFVNRDSYIYRLDNVDRHFGLEKIRSDIQQRLNFIAFLAEDTPPFSFSK
;
A
#
# COMPACT_ATOMS: atom_id res chain seq x y z
N GLY A 1 -3.38 -15.56 -14.01
CA GLY A 1 -4.24 -14.65 -14.75
C GLY A 1 -3.52 -14.01 -15.93
N GLY A 2 -4.24 -13.77 -17.03
CA GLY A 2 -3.67 -13.20 -18.28
C GLY A 2 -3.63 -11.67 -18.32
N GLY A 3 -3.97 -10.97 -17.21
CA GLY A 3 -4.05 -9.50 -17.18
C GLY A 3 -2.68 -8.82 -17.14
N THR A 4 -2.65 -7.55 -17.58
CA THR A 4 -1.46 -6.68 -17.56
C THR A 4 -1.24 -6.02 -16.21
N TYR A 5 -2.31 -5.87 -15.44
CA TYR A 5 -2.34 -5.24 -14.12
C TYR A 5 -2.95 -6.18 -13.10
N ILE A 6 -2.57 -6.00 -11.84
CA ILE A 6 -3.06 -6.78 -10.71
C ILE A 6 -3.46 -5.83 -9.58
N THR A 7 -4.58 -6.11 -8.95
CA THR A 7 -5.04 -5.53 -7.69
C THR A 7 -5.36 -6.65 -6.71
N PHE A 8 -5.30 -6.35 -5.43
CA PHE A 8 -5.63 -7.27 -4.35
C PHE A 8 -6.86 -6.75 -3.61
N ILE A 9 -7.81 -7.63 -3.39
CA ILE A 9 -9.03 -7.34 -2.62
C ILE A 9 -9.20 -8.49 -1.63
N ASP A 10 -9.24 -8.16 -0.34
CA ASP A 10 -9.45 -9.14 0.70
C ASP A 10 -10.86 -9.73 0.60
N ALA A 11 -11.01 -11.02 0.97
CA ALA A 11 -12.25 -11.75 0.74
C ALA A 11 -13.44 -11.23 1.56
N ASP A 12 -13.18 -10.48 2.62
CA ASP A 12 -14.14 -9.87 3.52
C ASP A 12 -14.38 -8.38 3.26
N ASP A 13 -13.64 -7.80 2.32
CA ASP A 13 -13.75 -6.41 1.91
C ASP A 13 -14.58 -6.25 0.63
N TRP A 14 -14.86 -5.01 0.25
CA TRP A 14 -15.50 -4.69 -1.03
C TRP A 14 -14.99 -3.36 -1.58
N VAL A 15 -15.37 -3.06 -2.82
CA VAL A 15 -14.97 -1.85 -3.53
C VAL A 15 -16.16 -1.16 -4.17
N ASP A 16 -16.09 0.15 -4.32
CA ASP A 16 -17.04 0.92 -5.11
C ASP A 16 -16.90 0.58 -6.60
N SER A 17 -17.93 0.84 -7.39
CA SER A 17 -17.98 0.49 -8.81
C SER A 17 -16.92 1.18 -9.67
N ASP A 18 -16.39 2.32 -9.23
CA ASP A 18 -15.36 3.10 -9.92
C ASP A 18 -13.93 2.76 -9.49
N TYR A 19 -13.74 1.83 -8.56
CA TYR A 19 -12.43 1.49 -7.95
C TYR A 19 -11.33 1.21 -8.98
N LEU A 20 -11.59 0.30 -9.90
CA LEU A 20 -10.62 -0.07 -10.93
C LEU A 20 -10.40 1.04 -11.95
N GLU A 21 -11.46 1.75 -12.32
CA GLU A 21 -11.39 2.86 -13.28
C GLU A 21 -10.51 3.99 -12.75
N VAL A 22 -10.70 4.37 -11.50
CA VAL A 22 -9.90 5.42 -10.83
C VAL A 22 -8.43 5.06 -10.80
N LEU A 23 -8.09 3.86 -10.33
CA LEU A 23 -6.70 3.41 -10.23
C LEU A 23 -6.05 3.25 -11.61
N TYR A 24 -6.78 2.70 -12.58
CA TYR A 24 -6.29 2.49 -13.93
C TYR A 24 -6.03 3.81 -14.64
N ASN A 25 -6.99 4.74 -14.62
CA ASN A 25 -6.82 6.04 -15.25
C ASN A 25 -5.63 6.81 -14.65
N ALA A 26 -5.51 6.84 -13.33
CA ALA A 26 -4.38 7.47 -12.67
C ALA A 26 -3.03 6.88 -13.12
N LEU A 27 -2.97 5.55 -13.22
CA LEU A 27 -1.75 4.84 -13.63
C LEU A 27 -1.39 5.13 -15.09
N ILE A 28 -2.38 5.16 -15.99
CA ILE A 28 -2.16 5.41 -17.43
C ILE A 28 -1.82 6.87 -17.69
N ASP A 29 -2.58 7.80 -17.12
CA ASP A 29 -2.39 9.25 -17.33
C ASP A 29 -0.99 9.71 -16.93
N GLU A 30 -0.46 9.16 -15.84
CA GLU A 30 0.87 9.50 -15.33
C GLU A 30 1.98 8.59 -15.88
N ASN A 31 1.64 7.58 -16.69
CA ASN A 31 2.55 6.51 -17.08
C ASN A 31 3.29 5.92 -15.88
N ALA A 32 2.54 5.64 -14.82
CA ALA A 32 3.06 5.08 -13.58
C ALA A 32 3.11 3.55 -13.62
N ASP A 33 3.86 2.97 -12.72
CA ASP A 33 3.96 1.52 -12.54
C ASP A 33 2.99 1.00 -11.48
N ILE A 34 2.69 1.86 -10.50
CA ILE A 34 1.78 1.57 -9.39
C ILE A 34 0.86 2.78 -9.19
N SER A 35 -0.43 2.53 -9.02
CA SER A 35 -1.37 3.51 -8.48
C SER A 35 -1.83 3.09 -7.10
N VAL A 36 -1.97 4.07 -6.22
CA VAL A 36 -2.37 3.91 -4.81
C VAL A 36 -3.57 4.81 -4.56
N SER A 37 -4.61 4.29 -3.95
CA SER A 37 -5.76 5.06 -3.45
C SER A 37 -5.83 4.99 -1.94
N THR A 38 -6.53 5.93 -1.34
CA THR A 38 -6.94 5.81 0.06
C THR A 38 -8.09 4.80 0.19
N TYR A 39 -8.53 4.57 1.41
CA TYR A 39 -9.60 3.64 1.73
C TYR A 39 -10.49 4.23 2.83
N LYS A 40 -11.72 3.75 2.91
CA LYS A 40 -12.63 3.98 4.04
C LYS A 40 -12.87 2.68 4.79
N ARG A 41 -13.27 2.78 6.04
CA ARG A 41 -13.58 1.64 6.89
C ARG A 41 -15.07 1.61 7.19
N PHE A 42 -15.62 0.43 7.20
CA PHE A 42 -17.01 0.21 7.60
C PHE A 42 -17.07 -0.76 8.77
N HIS A 43 -17.66 -0.31 9.87
CA HIS A 43 -17.86 -1.14 11.06
C HIS A 43 -19.26 -1.74 11.06
N MET A 44 -19.30 -3.09 10.92
CA MET A 44 -20.54 -3.82 10.75
C MET A 44 -21.47 -3.75 11.95
N ALA A 45 -20.94 -3.74 13.17
CA ALA A 45 -21.73 -3.86 14.37
C ALA A 45 -22.53 -2.60 14.73
N ASP A 46 -21.99 -1.43 14.47
CA ASP A 46 -22.62 -0.14 14.75
C ASP A 46 -23.04 0.60 13.47
N ASN A 47 -22.85 -0.03 12.29
CA ASN A 47 -23.20 0.50 10.99
C ASN A 47 -22.58 1.89 10.73
N CYS A 48 -21.32 2.07 11.17
CA CYS A 48 -20.61 3.34 11.09
C CYS A 48 -19.51 3.33 10.03
N TRP A 49 -19.37 4.46 9.34
CA TRP A 49 -18.27 4.71 8.41
C TRP A 49 -17.16 5.50 9.08
N TYR A 50 -15.92 5.06 8.86
CA TYR A 50 -14.71 5.79 9.24
C TYR A 50 -13.98 6.19 7.97
N ILE A 51 -14.03 7.48 7.67
CA ILE A 51 -13.40 8.06 6.49
C ILE A 51 -12.10 8.71 6.92
N HIS A 52 -11.00 8.33 6.28
CA HIS A 52 -9.73 9.01 6.46
C HIS A 52 -9.69 10.23 5.54
N SER A 53 -9.98 11.41 6.06
CA SER A 53 -9.70 12.63 5.31
C SER A 53 -8.19 12.85 5.27
N PHE A 54 -7.63 12.86 4.08
CA PHE A 54 -6.22 13.09 3.89
C PHE A 54 -5.88 14.56 4.16
N GLN A 55 -5.17 14.84 5.22
CA GLN A 55 -4.87 16.22 5.63
C GLN A 55 -3.76 16.89 4.79
N ARG A 56 -3.15 16.19 3.84
CA ARG A 56 -2.03 16.72 3.06
C ARG A 56 -2.44 17.64 1.90
N GLY A 57 -3.73 17.82 1.65
CA GLY A 57 -4.27 18.84 0.75
C GLY A 57 -4.05 18.59 -0.74
N TYR A 58 -3.73 17.35 -1.17
CA TYR A 58 -3.65 17.02 -2.58
C TYR A 58 -4.63 15.90 -2.97
N GLU A 59 -5.28 16.08 -4.11
CA GLU A 59 -6.18 15.08 -4.70
C GLU A 59 -5.41 13.99 -5.46
N LYS A 60 -4.26 14.37 -6.04
CA LYS A 60 -3.36 13.46 -6.75
C LYS A 60 -1.92 13.89 -6.50
N ARG A 61 -1.04 12.92 -6.31
CA ARG A 61 0.39 13.15 -6.22
C ARG A 61 1.17 12.05 -6.94
N VAL A 62 2.20 12.44 -7.66
CA VAL A 62 3.10 11.52 -8.36
C VAL A 62 4.45 11.54 -7.67
N PHE A 63 5.01 10.36 -7.47
CA PHE A 63 6.32 10.15 -6.87
C PHE A 63 7.22 9.37 -7.84
N THR A 64 8.46 9.72 -7.90
CA THR A 64 9.52 8.77 -8.27
C THR A 64 9.69 7.75 -7.16
N ASN A 65 10.33 6.61 -7.45
CA ASN A 65 10.66 5.63 -6.41
C ASN A 65 11.46 6.24 -5.26
N GLN A 66 12.46 7.07 -5.58
CA GLN A 66 13.32 7.70 -4.56
C GLN A 66 12.52 8.65 -3.66
N GLU A 67 11.70 9.54 -4.24
CA GLU A 67 10.84 10.44 -3.46
C GLU A 67 9.89 9.68 -2.53
N LEU A 68 9.27 8.59 -3.03
CA LEU A 68 8.37 7.80 -2.21
C LEU A 68 9.11 7.12 -1.04
N ILE A 69 10.27 6.56 -1.28
CA ILE A 69 11.06 5.88 -0.23
C ILE A 69 11.55 6.89 0.81
N ASP A 70 12.05 8.04 0.38
CA ASP A 70 12.53 9.09 1.27
C ASP A 70 11.42 9.63 2.19
N GLU A 71 10.19 9.75 1.66
CA GLU A 71 9.04 10.22 2.42
C GLU A 71 8.23 9.10 3.10
N PHE A 72 8.57 7.82 2.87
CA PHE A 72 7.70 6.69 3.25
C PHE A 72 7.34 6.68 4.74
N ILE A 73 8.30 6.93 5.62
CA ILE A 73 8.07 6.92 7.07
C ILE A 73 7.06 8.01 7.48
N ASP A 74 7.20 9.19 6.89
CA ASP A 74 6.29 10.30 7.16
C ASP A 74 4.89 10.02 6.61
N LEU A 75 4.81 9.51 5.37
CA LEU A 75 3.56 9.14 4.74
C LEU A 75 2.83 8.08 5.57
N ASP A 76 3.54 7.02 5.95
CA ASP A 76 3.01 5.89 6.69
C ASP A 76 2.59 6.22 8.14
N THR A 77 3.08 7.31 8.70
CA THR A 77 2.67 7.76 10.03
C THR A 77 1.23 8.27 10.05
N PHE A 78 0.76 8.84 8.94
CA PHE A 78 -0.56 9.45 8.84
C PHE A 78 -1.54 8.64 7.99
N ASP A 79 -1.03 7.87 7.02
CA ASP A 79 -1.86 7.15 6.07
C ASP A 79 -1.26 5.78 5.73
N TYR A 80 -1.91 4.73 6.18
CA TYR A 80 -1.51 3.35 5.94
C TYR A 80 -1.78 2.86 4.51
N SER A 81 -2.32 3.70 3.62
CA SER A 81 -2.59 3.33 2.23
C SER A 81 -1.34 2.84 1.50
N TYR A 82 -0.16 3.32 1.88
CA TYR A 82 1.10 2.91 1.25
C TYR A 82 1.58 1.53 1.69
N ARG A 83 1.25 1.08 2.92
CA ARG A 83 1.70 -0.21 3.47
C ARG A 83 0.76 -1.37 3.22
N TYR A 84 -0.55 -1.13 3.22
CA TYR A 84 -1.54 -2.19 3.07
C TYR A 84 -1.61 -2.73 1.65
N VAL A 85 -2.03 -3.99 1.51
CA VAL A 85 -2.22 -4.63 0.19
C VAL A 85 -3.37 -3.99 -0.58
N CYS A 86 -4.40 -3.53 0.10
CA CYS A 86 -5.59 -2.95 -0.49
C CYS A 86 -5.35 -1.58 -1.15
N GLY A 87 -6.29 -1.17 -2.00
CA GLY A 87 -6.28 0.16 -2.60
C GLY A 87 -5.17 0.39 -3.64
N LYS A 88 -4.69 -0.66 -4.31
CA LYS A 88 -3.59 -0.52 -5.28
C LYS A 88 -3.84 -1.27 -6.58
N LEU A 89 -3.26 -0.73 -7.66
CA LEU A 89 -3.14 -1.40 -8.95
C LEU A 89 -1.68 -1.35 -9.39
N VAL A 90 -1.11 -2.49 -9.77
CA VAL A 90 0.30 -2.62 -10.11
C VAL A 90 0.48 -3.29 -11.46
N ARG A 91 1.49 -2.87 -12.25
CA ARG A 91 1.90 -3.58 -13.46
C ARG A 91 2.39 -4.98 -13.10
N LYS A 92 1.81 -6.00 -13.73
CA LYS A 92 2.13 -7.40 -13.47
C LYS A 92 3.63 -7.72 -13.63
N CYS A 93 4.31 -7.10 -14.57
CA CYS A 93 5.74 -7.33 -14.81
C CYS A 93 6.65 -6.95 -13.63
N LEU A 94 6.18 -6.13 -12.68
CA LEU A 94 6.91 -5.88 -11.43
C LEU A 94 6.77 -7.06 -10.46
N LEU A 95 5.57 -7.66 -10.40
CA LEU A 95 5.32 -8.81 -9.53
C LEU A 95 6.13 -10.04 -9.93
N ASP A 96 6.42 -10.19 -11.21
CA ASP A 96 7.27 -11.31 -11.72
C ASP A 96 8.72 -11.24 -11.18
N LYS A 97 9.12 -10.08 -10.62
CA LYS A 97 10.47 -9.85 -10.07
C LYS A 97 10.55 -10.02 -8.55
N ILE A 98 9.42 -10.10 -7.86
CA ILE A 98 9.34 -10.13 -6.40
C ILE A 98 8.39 -11.24 -5.96
N ALA A 99 8.79 -11.98 -4.93
CA ALA A 99 7.94 -12.94 -4.24
C ALA A 99 7.57 -12.44 -2.85
N PHE A 100 6.40 -12.82 -2.35
CA PHE A 100 6.08 -12.70 -0.93
C PHE A 100 7.07 -13.53 -0.11
N ASN A 101 7.51 -12.98 1.00
CA ASN A 101 8.34 -13.72 1.94
C ASN A 101 7.44 -14.58 2.83
N GLU A 102 7.34 -15.87 2.52
CA GLU A 102 6.54 -16.84 3.29
C GLU A 102 7.04 -17.06 4.73
N MET A 103 8.23 -16.58 5.04
CA MET A 103 8.84 -16.67 6.37
C MET A 103 8.44 -15.51 7.29
N THR A 104 7.90 -14.43 6.75
CA THR A 104 7.51 -13.25 7.52
C THR A 104 6.03 -13.36 7.88
N THR A 105 5.73 -13.53 9.16
CA THR A 105 4.35 -13.71 9.66
C THR A 105 3.68 -12.40 10.08
N LEU A 106 4.40 -11.30 10.11
CA LEU A 106 3.89 -9.98 10.48
C LEU A 106 4.60 -8.90 9.65
N GLY A 107 3.82 -8.12 8.90
CA GLY A 107 4.34 -7.04 8.08
C GLY A 107 4.82 -7.46 6.69
N GLU A 108 4.45 -8.67 6.25
CA GLU A 108 4.69 -9.16 4.90
C GLU A 108 4.17 -8.20 3.83
N ASP A 109 3.03 -7.57 4.07
CA ASP A 109 2.43 -6.57 3.18
C ASP A 109 3.35 -5.37 2.97
N MET A 110 3.85 -4.81 4.07
CA MET A 110 4.72 -3.64 4.03
C MET A 110 6.04 -3.97 3.33
N GLU A 111 6.68 -5.09 3.67
CA GLU A 111 7.93 -5.55 3.02
C GLU A 111 7.72 -5.75 1.52
N PHE A 112 6.61 -6.38 1.13
CA PHE A 112 6.26 -6.63 -0.25
C PHE A 112 6.09 -5.33 -1.05
N TRP A 113 5.30 -4.37 -0.52
CA TRP A 113 5.07 -3.10 -1.20
C TRP A 113 6.32 -2.22 -1.28
N LEU A 114 7.13 -2.22 -0.23
CA LEU A 114 8.41 -1.49 -0.26
C LEU A 114 9.35 -2.01 -1.35
N LYS A 115 9.46 -3.34 -1.50
CA LYS A 115 10.22 -3.94 -2.59
C LYS A 115 9.66 -3.52 -3.95
N LEU A 116 8.35 -3.48 -4.12
CA LEU A 116 7.71 -3.01 -5.35
C LEU A 116 7.98 -1.52 -5.62
N TYR A 117 7.91 -0.68 -4.60
CA TYR A 117 8.22 0.74 -4.73
C TYR A 117 9.68 0.97 -5.14
N LEU A 118 10.62 0.23 -4.54
CA LEU A 118 12.04 0.33 -4.88
C LEU A 118 12.35 0.00 -6.34
N ILE A 119 11.65 -0.95 -6.95
CA ILE A 119 11.86 -1.35 -8.35
C ILE A 119 10.93 -0.67 -9.35
N SER A 120 9.96 0.11 -8.89
CA SER A 120 9.09 0.93 -9.74
C SER A 120 9.84 2.18 -10.19
N ASN A 121 9.45 2.78 -11.32
CA ASN A 121 9.96 4.09 -11.72
C ASN A 121 9.09 5.22 -11.16
N LYS A 122 7.79 4.99 -11.14
CA LYS A 122 6.81 6.02 -10.77
C LYS A 122 5.61 5.41 -10.06
N VAL A 123 5.19 6.07 -8.98
CA VAL A 123 4.00 5.73 -8.21
C VAL A 123 3.06 6.93 -8.20
N VAL A 124 1.78 6.73 -8.48
CA VAL A 124 0.76 7.77 -8.41
C VAL A 124 -0.20 7.48 -7.27
N PHE A 125 -0.40 8.46 -6.41
CA PHE A 125 -1.44 8.43 -5.38
C PHE A 125 -2.64 9.24 -5.85
N VAL A 126 -3.86 8.73 -5.56
CA VAL A 126 -5.12 9.43 -5.74
C VAL A 126 -5.90 9.43 -4.43
N ASN A 127 -6.39 10.60 -4.04
CA ASN A 127 -7.21 10.75 -2.83
C ASN A 127 -8.66 10.33 -3.11
N ARG A 128 -8.85 9.02 -3.28
CA ARG A 128 -10.14 8.41 -3.56
C ARG A 128 -10.33 7.18 -2.68
N ASP A 129 -11.41 7.15 -1.91
CA ASP A 129 -11.71 6.13 -0.90
C ASP A 129 -12.66 5.05 -1.41
N SER A 130 -12.46 4.59 -2.64
CA SER A 130 -13.30 3.57 -3.30
C SER A 130 -13.01 2.12 -2.85
N TYR A 131 -12.01 1.91 -1.99
CA TYR A 131 -11.81 0.64 -1.28
C TYR A 131 -12.44 0.69 0.11
N ILE A 132 -13.22 -0.32 0.48
CA ILE A 132 -13.91 -0.40 1.76
C ILE A 132 -13.37 -1.55 2.59
N TYR A 133 -12.64 -1.20 3.65
CA TYR A 133 -12.12 -2.14 4.63
C TYR A 133 -13.19 -2.46 5.68
N ARG A 134 -13.54 -3.73 5.81
CA ARG A 134 -14.52 -4.18 6.79
C ARG A 134 -13.90 -4.33 8.18
N LEU A 135 -14.47 -3.63 9.15
CA LEU A 135 -14.13 -3.80 10.56
C LEU A 135 -15.14 -4.72 11.24
N ASP A 136 -14.68 -5.85 11.73
CA ASP A 136 -15.44 -6.70 12.63
C ASP A 136 -15.09 -6.37 14.09
N ASN A 137 -15.98 -6.75 15.03
CA ASN A 137 -15.84 -6.43 16.46
C ASN A 137 -14.55 -6.95 17.13
N VAL A 138 -13.82 -7.84 16.47
CA VAL A 138 -12.59 -8.48 16.97
C VAL A 138 -11.39 -7.55 16.91
N ASP A 139 -11.40 -6.55 16.02
CA ASP A 139 -10.24 -5.67 15.76
C ASP A 139 -10.02 -4.55 16.79
N ARG A 140 -10.84 -4.47 17.84
CA ARG A 140 -10.71 -3.44 18.89
C ARG A 140 -9.56 -3.65 19.88
N HIS A 141 -8.75 -4.66 19.72
CA HIS A 141 -7.57 -4.84 20.57
C HIS A 141 -6.43 -3.92 20.12
N PHE A 142 -6.52 -2.64 20.51
CA PHE A 142 -5.35 -1.78 20.68
C PHE A 142 -4.53 -2.30 21.88
N GLY A 143 -3.94 -3.48 21.73
CA GLY A 143 -3.09 -4.06 22.74
C GLY A 143 -1.62 -3.69 22.52
N LEU A 144 -0.83 -3.80 23.58
CA LEU A 144 0.63 -3.66 23.53
C LEU A 144 1.27 -4.53 22.44
N GLU A 145 0.64 -5.65 22.08
CA GLU A 145 1.08 -6.55 21.01
C GLU A 145 1.04 -5.87 19.63
N LYS A 146 -0.03 -5.12 19.32
CA LYS A 146 -0.12 -4.38 18.06
C LYS A 146 0.94 -3.28 17.98
N ILE A 147 1.15 -2.54 19.07
CA ILE A 147 2.20 -1.51 19.14
C ILE A 147 3.58 -2.15 18.96
N ARG A 148 3.84 -3.29 19.60
CA ARG A 148 5.10 -4.02 19.43
C ARG A 148 5.30 -4.49 17.99
N SER A 149 4.24 -5.02 17.37
CA SER A 149 4.25 -5.43 15.97
C SER A 149 4.58 -4.25 15.05
N ASP A 150 3.91 -3.10 15.21
CA ASP A 150 4.16 -1.91 14.40
C ASP A 150 5.60 -1.38 14.57
N ILE A 151 6.13 -1.40 15.79
CA ILE A 151 7.52 -1.03 16.07
C ILE A 151 8.47 -2.03 15.40
N GLN A 152 8.22 -3.32 15.51
CA GLN A 152 9.07 -4.34 14.91
C GLN A 152 9.09 -4.25 13.39
N GLN A 153 7.96 -4.00 12.75
CA GLN A 153 7.87 -3.77 11.30
C GLN A 153 8.73 -2.58 10.86
N ARG A 154 8.67 -1.48 11.61
CA ARG A 154 9.52 -0.29 11.33
C ARG A 154 11.01 -0.57 11.52
N LEU A 155 11.37 -1.34 12.54
CA LEU A 155 12.76 -1.76 12.77
C LEU A 155 13.27 -2.71 11.67
N ASN A 156 12.43 -3.65 11.22
CA ASN A 156 12.75 -4.54 10.11
C ASN A 156 12.97 -3.76 8.81
N PHE A 157 12.15 -2.72 8.58
CA PHE A 157 12.31 -1.85 7.43
C PHE A 157 13.62 -1.05 7.48
N ILE A 158 13.95 -0.47 8.63
CA ILE A 158 15.22 0.25 8.83
C ILE A 158 16.40 -0.69 8.61
N ALA A 159 16.32 -1.92 9.13
CA ALA A 159 17.36 -2.94 8.93
C ALA A 159 17.48 -3.30 7.43
N PHE A 160 16.37 -3.48 6.73
CA PHE A 160 16.35 -3.74 5.29
C PHE A 160 17.01 -2.62 4.47
N LEU A 161 16.76 -1.35 4.82
CA LEU A 161 17.41 -0.21 4.17
C LEU A 161 18.90 -0.07 4.53
N ALA A 162 19.29 -0.56 5.71
CA ALA A 162 20.67 -0.50 6.20
C ALA A 162 21.56 -1.66 5.70
N GLU A 163 20.96 -2.72 5.14
CA GLU A 163 21.73 -3.78 4.48
C GLU A 163 22.31 -3.21 3.18
N ASP A 164 23.64 -3.01 3.16
CA ASP A 164 24.44 -2.40 2.06
C ASP A 164 24.42 -3.18 0.74
N THR A 165 23.66 -4.22 0.64
CA THR A 165 23.41 -4.96 -0.59
C THR A 165 21.91 -4.94 -0.89
N PRO A 166 21.40 -3.94 -1.63
CA PRO A 166 20.11 -4.12 -2.24
C PRO A 166 20.19 -5.38 -3.12
N PRO A 167 19.21 -6.30 -3.02
CA PRO A 167 19.22 -7.52 -3.84
C PRO A 167 19.09 -7.24 -5.34
N PHE A 168 19.16 -5.98 -5.73
CA PHE A 168 19.04 -5.49 -7.09
C PHE A 168 20.19 -4.56 -7.39
N SER A 169 21.16 -5.04 -8.15
CA SER A 169 22.11 -4.17 -8.85
C SER A 169 21.32 -3.33 -9.85
N PHE A 170 21.15 -2.06 -9.58
CA PHE A 170 20.73 -1.10 -10.60
C PHE A 170 21.85 -1.04 -11.63
N SER A 171 21.70 -1.78 -12.75
CA SER A 171 22.47 -1.51 -13.93
C SER A 171 22.07 -0.11 -14.40
N LYS A 172 23.04 0.81 -14.38
CA LYS A 172 22.92 2.16 -14.94
C LYS A 172 22.53 2.12 -16.41
#